data_908a97096b38156db22bb3b5845d0639
#
_entry.id   908a97096b38156db22bb3b5845d0639
#
_cell.length_a   1.000
_cell.length_b   1.000
_cell.length_c   1.000
_cell.angle_alpha   90.00
_cell.angle_beta   90.00
_cell.angle_gamma   90.00
#
_symmetry.space_group_name_H-M   'P 1'
#
loop_
_entity.id
_entity.type
_entity.pdbx_description
1 polymer ?
#
loop_
_entity_poly.entity_id
_entity_poly.type
_entity_poly.pdbx_seq_one_letter_code
_entity_poly.pdbx_strand_id
1 'polypeptide(L)'
;MKKVIFVILLVIISISVFYIWKNMNEIPIATGKEDLIRVRIPKSNQLVKSPLIIKGEARGVWYFEASFPIKLIDEVGNEVGHAIAQAQLDWMTEDFVPFEAKLEFTSPISKKGTLIFKKDNPSGLPEKDDELRVPVRF
;
A
#
# COMPACT_ATOMS: atom_id res chain seq x y z
N MET A 1 -21.44 -3.39 -46.83
CA MET A 1 -20.03 -3.13 -46.40
C MET A 1 -19.94 -1.92 -45.47
N LYS A 2 -20.42 -0.71 -45.79
CA LYS A 2 -20.29 0.47 -44.91
C LYS A 2 -20.87 0.30 -43.49
N LYS A 3 -22.03 -0.37 -43.34
CA LYS A 3 -22.68 -0.64 -42.02
C LYS A 3 -21.84 -1.60 -41.16
N VAL A 4 -21.20 -2.60 -41.75
CA VAL A 4 -20.36 -3.58 -41.03
C VAL A 4 -19.08 -2.91 -40.52
N ILE A 5 -18.44 -2.06 -41.35
CA ILE A 5 -17.25 -1.30 -40.97
C ILE A 5 -17.59 -0.36 -39.80
N PHE A 6 -18.74 0.30 -39.82
CA PHE A 6 -19.15 1.20 -38.75
C PHE A 6 -19.36 0.47 -37.41
N VAL A 7 -19.99 -0.73 -37.44
CA VAL A 7 -20.15 -1.56 -36.23
C VAL A 7 -18.81 -2.02 -35.67
N ILE A 8 -17.89 -2.45 -36.53
CA ILE A 8 -16.55 -2.86 -36.11
C ILE A 8 -15.80 -1.69 -35.44
N LEU A 9 -15.93 -0.50 -35.99
CA LEU A 9 -15.29 0.71 -35.44
C LEU A 9 -15.84 1.06 -34.05
N LEU A 10 -17.15 0.95 -33.84
CA LEU A 10 -17.78 1.17 -32.53
C LEU A 10 -17.33 0.15 -31.50
N VAL A 11 -17.17 -1.11 -31.87
CA VAL A 11 -16.68 -2.17 -30.98
C VAL A 11 -15.23 -1.91 -30.57
N ILE A 12 -14.37 -1.51 -31.50
CA ILE A 12 -12.96 -1.17 -31.22
C ILE A 12 -12.88 0.03 -30.26
N ILE A 13 -13.69 1.06 -30.48
CA ILE A 13 -13.73 2.24 -29.60
C ILE A 13 -14.20 1.85 -28.19
N SER A 14 -15.24 1.03 -28.06
CA SER A 14 -15.73 0.60 -26.74
C SER A 14 -14.72 -0.25 -25.97
N ILE A 15 -13.98 -1.13 -26.66
CA ILE A 15 -12.90 -1.93 -26.07
C ILE A 15 -11.75 -1.01 -25.63
N SER A 16 -11.37 -0.03 -26.45
CA SER A 16 -10.30 0.92 -26.13
C SER A 16 -10.66 1.79 -24.93
N VAL A 17 -11.90 2.30 -24.86
CA VAL A 17 -12.38 3.09 -23.73
C VAL A 17 -12.42 2.24 -22.45
N PHE A 18 -12.87 0.98 -22.54
CA PHE A 18 -12.88 0.06 -21.41
C PHE A 18 -11.46 -0.24 -20.90
N TYR A 19 -10.49 -0.41 -21.81
CA TYR A 19 -9.09 -0.65 -21.46
C TYR A 19 -8.45 0.57 -20.81
N ILE A 20 -8.74 1.76 -21.31
CA ILE A 20 -8.28 3.02 -20.73
C ILE A 20 -8.90 3.22 -19.36
N TRP A 21 -10.21 3.01 -19.20
CA TRP A 21 -10.91 3.13 -17.92
C TRP A 21 -10.39 2.14 -16.87
N LYS A 22 -10.12 0.90 -17.28
CA LYS A 22 -9.51 -0.11 -16.40
C LYS A 22 -8.11 0.31 -15.92
N ASN A 23 -7.27 0.82 -16.83
CA ASN A 23 -5.92 1.26 -16.47
C ASN A 23 -5.92 2.57 -15.66
N MET A 24 -6.87 3.46 -15.87
CA MET A 24 -7.00 4.70 -15.07
C MET A 24 -7.37 4.42 -13.60
N ASN A 25 -8.07 3.32 -13.32
CA ASN A 25 -8.39 2.92 -11.94
C ASN A 25 -7.22 2.24 -11.22
N GLU A 26 -6.12 1.98 -11.92
CA GLU A 26 -4.89 1.40 -11.36
C GLU A 26 -3.78 2.45 -11.16
N ILE A 27 -4.06 3.75 -11.32
CA ILE A 27 -3.08 4.78 -10.98
C ILE A 27 -2.85 4.70 -9.47
N PRO A 28 -1.65 4.30 -9.01
CA PRO A 28 -1.33 4.36 -7.59
C PRO A 28 -1.52 5.80 -7.13
N ILE A 29 -2.24 6.02 -6.04
CA ILE A 29 -2.26 7.34 -5.42
C ILE A 29 -0.82 7.63 -5.04
N ALA A 30 -0.16 8.53 -5.80
CA ALA A 30 1.16 9.01 -5.46
C ALA A 30 1.06 9.67 -4.08
N THR A 31 1.60 9.02 -3.07
CA THR A 31 1.54 9.49 -1.68
C THR A 31 2.59 10.56 -1.41
N GLY A 32 3.42 10.86 -2.41
CA GLY A 32 4.56 11.77 -2.27
C GLY A 32 5.73 11.19 -1.46
N LYS A 33 5.68 9.90 -1.11
CA LYS A 33 6.70 9.22 -0.30
C LYS A 33 7.36 8.04 -1.02
N GLU A 34 7.15 7.90 -2.32
CA GLU A 34 7.70 6.82 -3.13
C GLU A 34 9.23 6.79 -3.11
N ASP A 35 9.86 7.92 -2.81
CA ASP A 35 11.32 8.04 -2.63
C ASP A 35 11.81 7.52 -1.27
N LEU A 36 10.91 7.28 -0.31
CA LEU A 36 11.24 6.83 1.04
C LEU A 36 10.75 5.42 1.33
N ILE A 37 9.51 5.09 0.93
CA ILE A 37 8.87 3.80 1.19
C ILE A 37 7.91 3.43 0.07
N ARG A 38 7.94 2.16 -0.34
CA ARG A 38 7.08 1.59 -1.40
C ARG A 38 6.45 0.30 -0.91
N VAL A 39 5.14 0.24 -0.86
CA VAL A 39 4.41 -0.98 -0.50
C VAL A 39 3.97 -1.69 -1.78
N ARG A 40 4.35 -2.98 -1.89
CA ARG A 40 4.00 -3.81 -3.05
C ARG A 40 2.76 -4.65 -2.77
N ILE A 41 2.63 -5.13 -1.54
CA ILE A 41 1.51 -5.95 -1.05
C ILE A 41 1.15 -5.47 0.36
N PRO A 42 -0.13 -5.14 0.60
CA PRO A 42 -1.24 -5.05 -0.36
C PRO A 42 -1.13 -3.79 -1.22
N LYS A 43 -1.79 -3.80 -2.37
CA LYS A 43 -2.00 -2.59 -3.17
C LYS A 43 -3.07 -1.70 -2.52
N SER A 44 -3.04 -0.40 -2.85
CA SER A 44 -4.07 0.54 -2.41
C SER A 44 -5.47 0.04 -2.79
N ASN A 45 -6.42 0.12 -1.84
CA ASN A 45 -7.80 -0.36 -1.96
C ASN A 45 -7.96 -1.88 -2.20
N GLN A 46 -6.93 -2.67 -1.98
CA GLN A 46 -7.02 -4.12 -2.07
C GLN A 46 -7.89 -4.67 -0.93
N LEU A 47 -8.69 -5.71 -1.25
CA LEU A 47 -9.38 -6.51 -0.24
C LEU A 47 -8.35 -7.35 0.52
N VAL A 48 -8.33 -7.24 1.84
CA VAL A 48 -7.38 -7.94 2.71
C VAL A 48 -8.08 -8.91 3.64
N LYS A 49 -7.38 -9.98 3.99
CA LYS A 49 -7.84 -11.00 4.94
C LYS A 49 -6.71 -11.34 5.91
N SER A 50 -7.09 -11.73 7.13
CA SER A 50 -6.13 -12.21 8.14
C SER A 50 -5.81 -13.69 7.93
N PRO A 51 -4.54 -14.12 8.03
CA PRO A 51 -3.36 -13.30 8.17
C PRO A 51 -2.96 -12.59 6.87
N LEU A 52 -2.55 -11.33 6.96
CA LEU A 52 -2.09 -10.53 5.83
C LEU A 52 -0.56 -10.52 5.78
N ILE A 53 -0.02 -10.96 4.65
CA ILE A 53 1.41 -10.79 4.36
C ILE A 53 1.59 -9.43 3.70
N ILE A 54 2.51 -8.64 4.25
CA ILE A 54 2.82 -7.29 3.79
C ILE A 54 4.25 -7.28 3.30
N LYS A 55 4.47 -6.76 2.09
CA LYS A 55 5.79 -6.69 1.45
C LYS A 55 6.00 -5.34 0.79
N GLY A 56 7.22 -4.86 0.87
CA GLY A 56 7.62 -3.62 0.21
C GLY A 56 9.11 -3.39 0.36
N GLU A 57 9.50 -2.14 0.20
CA GLU A 57 10.86 -1.68 0.40
C GLU A 57 10.84 -0.27 0.98
N ALA A 58 11.79 0.04 1.86
CA ALA A 58 11.96 1.37 2.43
C ALA A 58 13.43 1.76 2.47
N ARG A 59 13.73 3.07 2.43
CA ARG A 59 15.09 3.55 2.66
C ARG A 59 15.55 3.19 4.07
N GLY A 60 16.86 2.96 4.27
CA GLY A 60 17.42 2.62 5.56
C GLY A 60 17.00 3.56 6.70
N VAL A 61 16.81 4.85 6.41
CA VAL A 61 16.34 5.86 7.38
C VAL A 61 14.91 5.61 7.91
N TRP A 62 14.14 4.71 7.30
CA TRP A 62 12.81 4.33 7.76
C TRP A 62 12.86 3.35 8.93
N TYR A 63 13.95 2.57 9.01
CA TYR A 63 14.17 1.53 10.01
C TYR A 63 14.91 2.05 11.24
N PHE A 64 14.68 1.40 12.35
CA PHE A 64 15.57 1.37 13.49
C PHE A 64 15.66 -0.07 14.01
N GLU A 65 16.88 -0.54 14.29
CA GLU A 65 17.14 -1.94 14.66
C GLU A 65 16.50 -2.95 13.68
N ALA A 66 16.67 -2.68 12.37
CA ALA A 66 16.18 -3.49 11.26
C ALA A 66 14.64 -3.62 11.18
N SER A 67 13.87 -2.76 11.83
CA SER A 67 12.42 -2.88 11.89
C SER A 67 11.70 -1.52 11.90
N PHE A 68 10.38 -1.54 11.68
CA PHE A 68 9.47 -0.43 11.91
C PHE A 68 8.03 -0.92 12.12
N PRO A 69 7.18 -0.18 12.86
CA PRO A 69 5.83 -0.60 13.17
C PRO A 69 4.85 -0.36 12.02
N ILE A 70 3.89 -1.29 11.88
CA ILE A 70 2.72 -1.19 11.00
C ILE A 70 1.48 -1.32 11.86
N LYS A 71 0.49 -0.43 11.65
CA LYS A 71 -0.84 -0.48 12.26
C LYS A 71 -1.91 -0.63 11.20
N LEU A 72 -2.97 -1.34 11.53
CA LEU A 72 -4.19 -1.40 10.73
C LEU A 72 -5.30 -0.77 11.55
N ILE A 73 -5.90 0.28 11.03
CA ILE A 73 -7.06 0.95 11.63
C ILE A 73 -8.30 0.76 10.77
N ASP A 74 -9.47 0.76 11.38
CA ASP A 74 -10.77 0.77 10.70
C ASP A 74 -11.18 2.19 10.25
N GLU A 75 -12.37 2.33 9.65
CA GLU A 75 -12.91 3.61 9.17
C GLU A 75 -13.12 4.66 10.26
N VAL A 76 -13.33 4.24 11.51
CA VAL A 76 -13.56 5.12 12.64
C VAL A 76 -12.29 5.35 13.47
N GLY A 77 -11.16 4.78 13.05
CA GLY A 77 -9.85 5.00 13.63
C GLY A 77 -9.45 4.02 14.73
N ASN A 78 -10.24 2.95 14.99
CA ASN A 78 -9.83 1.92 15.93
C ASN A 78 -8.71 1.07 15.36
N GLU A 79 -7.69 0.80 16.16
CA GLU A 79 -6.65 -0.17 15.81
C GLU A 79 -7.23 -1.59 15.85
N VAL A 80 -7.23 -2.27 14.71
CA VAL A 80 -7.74 -3.65 14.57
C VAL A 80 -6.63 -4.68 14.40
N GLY A 81 -5.41 -4.24 14.23
CA GLY A 81 -4.23 -5.08 14.19
C GLY A 81 -2.94 -4.27 14.08
N HIS A 82 -1.82 -4.92 14.47
CA HIS A 82 -0.49 -4.35 14.30
C HIS A 82 0.53 -5.45 13.96
N ALA A 83 1.63 -5.04 13.37
CA ALA A 83 2.75 -5.90 13.02
C ALA A 83 4.05 -5.09 13.06
N ILE A 84 5.15 -5.79 13.06
CA ILE A 84 6.48 -5.22 12.91
C ILE A 84 7.03 -5.66 11.55
N ALA A 85 7.36 -4.70 10.70
CA ALA A 85 8.08 -4.96 9.47
C ALA A 85 9.54 -5.24 9.78
N GLN A 86 10.07 -6.33 9.19
CA GLN A 86 11.46 -6.73 9.34
C GLN A 86 12.22 -6.49 8.04
N ALA A 87 13.36 -5.83 8.13
CA ALA A 87 14.28 -5.70 7.01
C ALA A 87 14.80 -7.08 6.61
N GLN A 88 14.85 -7.34 5.30
CA GLN A 88 15.30 -8.62 4.75
C GLN A 88 16.79 -8.59 4.37
N LEU A 89 17.42 -7.42 4.41
CA LEU A 89 18.83 -7.18 4.14
C LEU A 89 19.38 -6.15 5.14
N ASP A 90 20.64 -5.81 5.02
CA ASP A 90 21.26 -4.75 5.84
C ASP A 90 20.49 -3.42 5.65
N TRP A 91 20.01 -2.88 6.75
CA TRP A 91 19.23 -1.65 6.79
C TRP A 91 20.07 -0.38 6.99
N MET A 92 21.32 -0.52 7.41
CA MET A 92 22.25 0.60 7.60
C MET A 92 22.80 1.12 6.28
N THR A 93 21.90 1.61 5.43
CA THR A 93 22.18 2.11 4.08
C THR A 93 21.23 3.25 3.72
N GLU A 94 21.59 4.04 2.71
CA GLU A 94 20.68 5.01 2.11
C GLU A 94 19.80 4.39 1.02
N ASP A 95 20.10 3.17 0.57
CA ASP A 95 19.38 2.44 -0.47
C ASP A 95 18.02 1.91 0.03
N PHE A 96 17.19 1.44 -0.91
CA PHE A 96 15.99 0.70 -0.58
C PHE A 96 16.31 -0.69 -0.06
N VAL A 97 15.73 -1.02 1.09
CA VAL A 97 15.85 -2.33 1.73
C VAL A 97 14.48 -3.01 1.73
N PRO A 98 14.35 -4.25 1.22
CA PRO A 98 13.11 -4.99 1.27
C PRO A 98 12.68 -5.25 2.72
N PHE A 99 11.37 -5.18 2.97
CA PHE A 99 10.77 -5.60 4.23
C PHE A 99 9.63 -6.60 4.03
N GLU A 100 9.37 -7.37 5.07
CA GLU A 100 8.23 -8.26 5.18
C GLU A 100 7.62 -8.18 6.57
N ALA A 101 6.28 -8.26 6.64
CA ALA A 101 5.53 -8.38 7.88
C ALA A 101 4.37 -9.36 7.72
N LYS A 102 3.96 -10.01 8.82
CA LYS A 102 2.74 -10.79 8.92
C LYS A 102 1.83 -10.10 9.94
N LEU A 103 0.66 -9.66 9.50
CA LEU A 103 -0.32 -8.98 10.32
C LEU A 103 -1.54 -9.85 10.52
N GLU A 104 -1.86 -10.15 11.77
CA GLU A 104 -3.07 -10.85 12.17
C GLU A 104 -4.06 -9.84 12.72
N PHE A 105 -5.33 -9.95 12.32
CA PHE A 105 -6.39 -9.06 12.77
C PHE A 105 -7.74 -9.75 12.77
N THR A 106 -8.67 -9.23 13.57
CA THR A 106 -10.08 -9.61 13.48
C THR A 106 -10.76 -8.66 12.52
N SER A 107 -11.44 -9.20 11.51
CA SER A 107 -12.16 -8.37 10.52
C SER A 107 -13.19 -7.49 11.23
N PRO A 108 -13.08 -6.15 11.09
CA PRO A 108 -14.05 -5.24 11.67
C PRO A 108 -15.38 -5.27 10.92
N ILE A 109 -16.42 -4.66 11.50
CA ILE A 109 -17.73 -4.48 10.84
C ILE A 109 -17.60 -3.50 9.65
N SER A 110 -16.70 -2.53 9.75
CA SER A 110 -16.42 -1.58 8.68
C SER A 110 -15.81 -2.28 7.47
N LYS A 111 -16.11 -1.76 6.27
CA LYS A 111 -15.64 -2.33 4.99
C LYS A 111 -14.32 -1.75 4.52
N LYS A 112 -13.86 -0.68 5.15
CA LYS A 112 -12.63 0.05 4.78
C LYS A 112 -11.73 0.18 5.99
N GLY A 113 -10.45 0.21 5.71
CA GLY A 113 -9.42 0.45 6.70
C GLY A 113 -8.21 1.13 6.10
N THR A 114 -7.21 1.39 6.92
CA THR A 114 -5.95 1.99 6.51
C THR A 114 -4.79 1.30 7.20
N LEU A 115 -3.83 0.83 6.41
CA LEU A 115 -2.52 0.44 6.90
C LEU A 115 -1.66 1.68 7.08
N ILE A 116 -1.05 1.81 8.25
CA ILE A 116 -0.14 2.91 8.59
C ILE A 116 1.26 2.32 8.80
N PHE A 117 2.16 2.65 7.92
CA PHE A 117 3.58 2.29 7.98
C PHE A 117 4.30 3.44 8.66
N LYS A 118 4.66 3.28 9.91
CA LYS A 118 5.26 4.36 10.70
C LYS A 118 6.77 4.26 10.63
N LYS A 119 7.44 5.34 10.22
CA LYS A 119 8.90 5.44 10.33
C LYS A 119 9.29 5.26 11.79
N ASP A 120 10.28 4.43 12.06
CA ASP A 120 10.79 4.29 13.42
C ASP A 120 11.55 5.55 13.83
N ASN A 121 11.25 6.07 15.02
CA ASN A 121 11.80 7.31 15.54
C ASN A 121 12.25 7.14 16.99
N PRO A 122 13.46 6.59 17.21
CA PRO A 122 13.97 6.35 18.55
C PRO A 122 14.23 7.63 19.36
N SER A 123 14.32 8.78 18.66
CA SER A 123 14.53 10.07 19.34
C SER A 123 13.29 10.58 20.09
N GLY A 124 12.11 10.11 19.71
CA GLY A 124 10.83 10.58 20.24
C GLY A 124 10.49 12.04 19.90
N LEU A 125 11.28 12.69 19.02
CA LEU A 125 11.05 14.07 18.60
C LEU A 125 9.96 14.09 17.53
N PRO A 126 8.81 14.78 17.73
CA PRO A 126 7.67 14.76 16.80
C PRO A 126 8.01 15.25 15.38
N GLU A 127 8.97 16.15 15.23
CA GLU A 127 9.43 16.66 13.92
C GLU A 127 10.15 15.61 13.07
N LYS A 128 10.53 14.47 13.66
CA LYS A 128 11.14 13.33 12.97
C LYS A 128 10.16 12.21 12.68
N ASP A 129 8.92 12.34 13.16
CA ASP A 129 7.86 11.38 12.85
C ASP A 129 7.49 11.45 11.38
N ASP A 130 7.29 10.30 10.79
CA ASP A 130 6.81 10.16 9.43
C ASP A 130 6.00 8.88 9.27
N GLU A 131 5.03 8.88 8.37
CA GLU A 131 4.20 7.71 8.11
C GLU A 131 3.68 7.67 6.67
N LEU A 132 3.52 6.47 6.14
CA LEU A 132 2.80 6.21 4.90
C LEU A 132 1.45 5.58 5.24
N ARG A 133 0.37 6.05 4.62
CA ARG A 133 -0.98 5.51 4.76
C ARG A 133 -1.42 4.84 3.46
N VAL A 134 -1.84 3.58 3.56
CA VAL A 134 -2.33 2.78 2.43
C VAL A 134 -3.75 2.33 2.74
N PRO A 135 -4.78 2.82 2.01
CA PRO A 135 -6.16 2.38 2.19
C PRO A 135 -6.31 0.92 1.76
N VAL A 136 -7.13 0.18 2.49
CA VAL A 136 -7.49 -1.22 2.22
C VAL A 136 -8.98 -1.44 2.40
N ARG A 137 -9.47 -2.62 2.01
CA ARG A 137 -10.86 -3.06 2.24
C ARG A 137 -10.86 -4.38 3.02
N PHE A 138 -11.88 -4.57 3.83
CA PHE A 138 -12.14 -5.82 4.58
C PHE A 138 -13.21 -6.68 3.93
#